data_175d4a54766ed5fe23e5b2ce4eb484f1
#
_entry.id   175d4a54766ed5fe23e5b2ce4eb484f1
#
_cell.length_a   1.000
_cell.length_b   1.000
_cell.length_c   1.000
_cell.angle_alpha   90.00
_cell.angle_beta   90.00
_cell.angle_gamma   90.00
#
_symmetry.space_group_name_H-M   'P 1'
#
loop_
_entity.id
_entity.type
_entity.pdbx_description
1 polymer ?
#
loop_
_entity_poly.entity_id
_entity_poly.type
_entity_poly.pdbx_seq_one_letter_code
_entity_poly.pdbx_strand_id
1 'polypeptide(L)'
;MSEAKWYILHTYSGYENKVANDIKTLAENRNLQNLIEDVMVPIGPATDEVTGKPILDKEGNQKEEKLFPCYVYVKMVMTDETWYICRNTRGVTGFVGPGSKPIPLTDEEVRNLGVAKVSAAPSVKAGDLVNIISGALNGFEGTVKEIDEAAGTVLVTVSMFGRETPTTLELSAVEKING
;
A
#
# COMPACT_ATOMS: atom_id res chain seq x y z
N MET A 1 -18.43 13.12 -12.52
CA MET A 1 -17.81 11.82 -12.81
C MET A 1 -17.57 11.12 -11.48
N SER A 2 -17.98 9.86 -11.40
CA SER A 2 -17.72 9.09 -10.18
C SER A 2 -16.25 8.72 -10.13
N GLU A 3 -15.60 9.00 -9.02
CA GLU A 3 -14.18 8.71 -8.79
C GLU A 3 -14.01 7.26 -8.36
N ALA A 4 -12.96 6.60 -8.85
CA ALA A 4 -12.62 5.26 -8.39
C ALA A 4 -12.12 5.29 -6.95
N LYS A 5 -12.69 4.43 -6.12
CA LYS A 5 -12.34 4.29 -4.70
C LYS A 5 -11.98 2.86 -4.38
N TRP A 6 -11.25 2.66 -3.29
CA TRP A 6 -10.91 1.34 -2.80
C TRP A 6 -12.05 0.73 -2.00
N TYR A 7 -12.37 -0.52 -2.32
CA TYR A 7 -13.36 -1.35 -1.64
C TYR A 7 -12.72 -2.66 -1.20
N ILE A 8 -13.25 -3.25 -0.14
CA ILE A 8 -12.77 -4.52 0.39
C ILE A 8 -13.77 -5.63 0.03
N LEU A 9 -13.26 -6.69 -0.57
CA LEU A 9 -13.99 -7.93 -0.81
C LEU A 9 -13.55 -8.98 0.21
N HIS A 10 -14.51 -9.69 0.78
CA HIS A 10 -14.25 -10.87 1.58
C HIS A 10 -14.29 -12.10 0.68
N THR A 11 -13.30 -12.97 0.86
CA THR A 11 -13.15 -14.21 0.08
C THR A 11 -13.03 -15.43 0.98
N TYR A 12 -13.12 -16.61 0.39
CA TYR A 12 -12.70 -17.82 1.10
C TYR A 12 -11.18 -17.85 1.23
N SER A 13 -10.70 -18.47 2.30
CA SER A 13 -9.27 -18.63 2.55
C SER A 13 -8.59 -19.38 1.39
N GLY A 14 -7.47 -18.82 0.90
CA GLY A 14 -6.73 -19.37 -0.23
C GLY A 14 -7.23 -18.95 -1.61
N TYR A 15 -8.36 -18.24 -1.71
CA TYR A 15 -8.92 -17.77 -2.98
C TYR A 15 -8.53 -16.35 -3.35
N GLU A 16 -7.79 -15.64 -2.51
CA GLU A 16 -7.48 -14.22 -2.67
C GLU A 16 -6.80 -13.92 -4.01
N ASN A 17 -5.73 -14.63 -4.34
CA ASN A 17 -5.02 -14.44 -5.60
C ASN A 17 -5.88 -14.82 -6.82
N LYS A 18 -6.65 -15.91 -6.70
CA LYS A 18 -7.56 -16.33 -7.75
C LYS A 18 -8.63 -15.29 -8.01
N VAL A 19 -9.26 -14.79 -6.97
CA VAL A 19 -10.29 -13.74 -7.05
C VAL A 19 -9.71 -12.46 -7.69
N ALA A 20 -8.53 -12.03 -7.27
CA ALA A 20 -7.88 -10.87 -7.85
C ALA A 20 -7.63 -11.03 -9.35
N ASN A 21 -7.13 -12.18 -9.78
CA ASN A 21 -6.88 -12.47 -11.20
C ASN A 21 -8.19 -12.59 -11.98
N ASP A 22 -9.20 -13.24 -11.43
CA ASP A 22 -10.50 -13.43 -12.10
C ASP A 22 -11.19 -12.06 -12.32
N ILE A 23 -11.14 -11.15 -11.34
CA ILE A 23 -11.68 -9.80 -11.48
C ILE A 23 -10.92 -9.00 -12.55
N LYS A 24 -9.60 -9.05 -12.55
CA LYS A 24 -8.78 -8.39 -13.59
C LYS A 24 -9.14 -8.92 -14.98
N THR A 25 -9.22 -10.22 -15.14
CA THR A 25 -9.59 -10.87 -16.42
C THR A 25 -11.00 -10.49 -16.87
N LEU A 26 -11.96 -10.45 -15.95
CA LEU A 26 -13.32 -10.03 -16.25
C LEU A 26 -13.40 -8.55 -16.67
N ALA A 27 -12.63 -7.69 -16.00
CA ALA A 27 -12.53 -6.28 -16.36
C ALA A 27 -11.96 -6.10 -17.78
N GLU A 28 -10.93 -6.85 -18.12
CA GLU A 28 -10.34 -6.86 -19.47
C GLU A 28 -11.32 -7.37 -20.52
N ASN A 29 -11.96 -8.51 -20.29
CA ASN A 29 -12.90 -9.14 -21.23
C ASN A 29 -14.15 -8.30 -21.51
N ARG A 30 -14.54 -7.46 -20.57
CA ARG A 30 -15.71 -6.58 -20.66
C ARG A 30 -15.37 -5.13 -20.98
N ASN A 31 -14.10 -4.81 -21.21
CA ASN A 31 -13.60 -3.45 -21.42
C ASN A 31 -13.96 -2.47 -20.27
N LEU A 32 -13.88 -2.96 -19.05
CA LEU A 32 -14.20 -2.20 -17.83
C LEU A 32 -12.96 -1.68 -17.08
N GLN A 33 -11.78 -1.68 -17.72
CA GLN A 33 -10.55 -1.18 -17.12
C GLN A 33 -10.65 0.28 -16.66
N ASN A 34 -11.52 1.05 -17.29
CA ASN A 34 -11.83 2.43 -16.88
C ASN A 34 -12.66 2.50 -15.59
N LEU A 35 -13.34 1.44 -15.22
CA LEU A 35 -14.18 1.35 -14.03
C LEU A 35 -13.52 0.55 -12.92
N ILE A 36 -12.76 -0.50 -13.26
CA ILE A 36 -11.96 -1.29 -12.33
C ILE A 36 -10.49 -1.00 -12.63
N GLU A 37 -9.93 -0.05 -11.88
CA GLU A 37 -8.57 0.46 -12.14
C GLU A 37 -7.49 -0.48 -11.60
N ASP A 38 -7.71 -1.08 -10.44
CA ASP A 38 -6.73 -1.98 -9.81
C ASP A 38 -7.40 -3.00 -8.90
N VAL A 39 -6.73 -4.13 -8.74
CA VAL A 39 -7.11 -5.19 -7.80
C VAL A 39 -5.84 -5.72 -7.17
N MET A 40 -5.79 -5.78 -5.84
CA MET A 40 -4.62 -6.27 -5.13
C MET A 40 -4.98 -7.12 -3.92
N VAL A 41 -4.08 -8.05 -3.61
CA VAL A 41 -4.09 -8.80 -2.35
C VAL A 41 -3.08 -8.13 -1.43
N PRO A 42 -3.47 -7.73 -0.21
CA PRO A 42 -2.54 -7.11 0.72
C PRO A 42 -1.50 -8.13 1.19
N ILE A 43 -0.27 -7.93 0.76
CA ILE A 43 0.89 -8.73 1.17
C ILE A 43 1.94 -7.81 1.80
N GLY A 44 2.65 -8.32 2.75
CA GLY A 44 3.73 -7.63 3.42
C GLY A 44 4.85 -8.58 3.80
N PRO A 45 5.94 -8.05 4.32
CA PRO A 45 7.05 -8.85 4.75
C PRO A 45 6.64 -9.78 5.90
N ALA A 46 6.86 -11.08 5.74
CA ALA A 46 6.67 -12.03 6.82
C ALA A 46 7.71 -11.80 7.92
N THR A 47 7.25 -11.61 9.15
CA THR A 47 8.09 -11.43 10.31
C THR A 47 7.77 -12.46 11.38
N ASP A 48 8.79 -12.91 12.09
CA ASP A 48 8.62 -13.77 13.25
C ASP A 48 7.92 -12.99 14.39
N GLU A 49 6.80 -13.50 14.85
CA GLU A 49 5.96 -12.82 15.86
C GLU A 49 6.68 -12.62 17.21
N VAL A 50 7.68 -13.44 17.51
CA VAL A 50 8.40 -13.41 18.78
C VAL A 50 9.62 -12.49 18.73
N THR A 51 10.36 -12.54 17.63
CA THR A 51 11.63 -11.81 17.49
C THR A 51 11.52 -10.54 16.66
N GLY A 52 10.45 -10.37 15.91
CA GLY A 52 10.26 -9.26 14.97
C GLY A 52 11.22 -9.29 13.78
N LYS A 53 11.97 -10.36 13.60
CA LYS A 53 12.93 -10.50 12.51
C LYS A 53 12.25 -10.97 11.23
N PRO A 54 12.77 -10.55 10.07
CA PRO A 54 12.23 -11.01 8.79
C PRO A 54 12.42 -12.53 8.64
N ILE A 55 11.37 -13.21 8.20
CA ILE A 55 11.44 -14.62 7.84
C ILE A 55 12.01 -14.72 6.43
N LEU A 56 13.10 -15.43 6.27
CA LEU A 56 13.75 -15.64 4.98
C LEU A 56 13.35 -17.00 4.39
N ASP A 57 13.29 -17.05 3.07
CA ASP A 57 13.13 -18.31 2.36
C ASP A 57 14.47 -19.08 2.28
N LYS A 58 14.45 -20.23 1.61
CA LYS A 58 15.66 -21.07 1.47
C LYS A 58 16.76 -20.42 0.62
N GLU A 59 16.42 -19.39 -0.10
CA GLU A 59 17.31 -18.63 -0.99
C GLU A 59 17.83 -17.34 -0.35
N GLY A 60 17.38 -17.04 0.89
CA GLY A 60 17.77 -15.86 1.65
C GLY A 60 16.95 -14.60 1.36
N ASN A 61 15.87 -14.70 0.57
CA ASN A 61 14.95 -13.59 0.32
C ASN A 61 13.91 -13.51 1.43
N GLN A 62 13.48 -12.30 1.74
CA GLN A 62 12.40 -12.11 2.71
C GLN A 62 11.09 -12.70 2.17
N LYS A 63 10.47 -13.59 2.93
CA LYS A 63 9.16 -14.11 2.62
C LYS A 63 8.11 -13.02 2.69
N GLU A 64 7.14 -13.11 1.80
CA GLU A 64 5.94 -12.29 1.84
C GLU A 64 4.80 -13.10 2.45
N GLU A 65 4.02 -12.44 3.29
CA GLU A 65 2.85 -13.02 3.92
C GLU A 65 1.62 -12.14 3.62
N LYS A 66 0.46 -12.76 3.55
CA LYS A 66 -0.78 -12.01 3.42
C LYS A 66 -1.06 -11.26 4.72
N LEU A 67 -1.08 -9.94 4.67
CA LEU A 67 -1.36 -9.09 5.83
C LEU A 67 -2.79 -9.29 6.34
N PHE A 68 -3.73 -9.46 5.42
CA PHE A 68 -5.14 -9.68 5.72
C PHE A 68 -5.66 -10.85 4.88
N PRO A 69 -5.53 -12.11 5.36
CA PRO A 69 -6.07 -13.26 4.66
C PRO A 69 -7.59 -13.16 4.53
N CYS A 70 -8.12 -13.71 3.46
CA CYS A 70 -9.54 -13.65 3.08
C CYS A 70 -10.04 -12.28 2.62
N TYR A 71 -9.16 -11.33 2.35
CA TYR A 71 -9.50 -10.00 1.84
C TYR A 71 -8.80 -9.69 0.52
N VAL A 72 -9.52 -9.04 -0.37
CA VAL A 72 -9.02 -8.50 -1.64
C VAL A 72 -9.45 -7.05 -1.74
N TYR A 73 -8.54 -6.18 -2.12
CA TYR A 73 -8.83 -4.76 -2.33
C TYR A 73 -9.03 -4.49 -3.82
N VAL A 74 -10.09 -3.77 -4.14
CA VAL A 74 -10.44 -3.39 -5.52
C VAL A 74 -10.61 -1.89 -5.58
N LYS A 75 -9.86 -1.25 -6.49
CA LYS A 75 -10.04 0.15 -6.83
C LYS A 75 -10.96 0.27 -8.03
N MET A 76 -12.15 0.75 -7.81
CA MET A 76 -13.17 0.82 -8.86
C MET A 76 -14.12 1.98 -8.68
N VAL A 77 -14.75 2.35 -9.78
CA VAL A 77 -15.96 3.18 -9.75
C VAL A 77 -17.14 2.27 -9.43
N MET A 78 -17.87 2.59 -8.36
CA MET A 78 -19.02 1.79 -7.94
C MET A 78 -20.19 2.00 -8.89
N THR A 79 -20.49 0.98 -9.67
CA THR A 79 -21.66 0.88 -10.55
C THR A 79 -22.36 -0.46 -10.31
N ASP A 80 -23.58 -0.62 -10.78
CA ASP A 80 -24.29 -1.89 -10.70
C ASP A 80 -23.53 -3.00 -11.40
N GLU A 81 -22.84 -2.69 -12.48
CA GLU A 81 -22.03 -3.64 -13.25
C GLU A 81 -20.76 -4.06 -12.51
N THR A 82 -19.97 -3.11 -11.97
CA THR A 82 -18.77 -3.40 -11.21
C THR A 82 -19.09 -4.14 -9.92
N TRP A 83 -20.14 -3.76 -9.24
CA TRP A 83 -20.65 -4.44 -8.06
C TRP A 83 -21.02 -5.89 -8.36
N TYR A 84 -21.78 -6.10 -9.44
CA TYR A 84 -22.22 -7.44 -9.87
C TYR A 84 -21.03 -8.35 -10.21
N ILE A 85 -20.06 -7.85 -10.98
CA ILE A 85 -18.87 -8.60 -11.36
C ILE A 85 -18.06 -9.02 -10.13
N CYS A 86 -17.76 -8.09 -9.26
CA CYS A 86 -16.98 -8.38 -8.06
C CYS A 86 -17.69 -9.37 -7.14
N ARG A 87 -18.98 -9.17 -6.91
CA ARG A 87 -19.75 -10.04 -6.03
C ARG A 87 -19.94 -11.46 -6.56
N ASN A 88 -20.08 -11.61 -7.87
CA ASN A 88 -20.30 -12.92 -8.50
C ASN A 88 -19.00 -13.64 -8.90
N THR A 89 -17.85 -13.05 -8.64
CA THR A 89 -16.58 -13.73 -8.86
C THR A 89 -16.47 -14.91 -7.93
N ARG A 90 -16.08 -16.06 -8.49
CA ARG A 90 -15.94 -17.29 -7.71
C ARG A 90 -14.90 -17.15 -6.61
N GLY A 91 -15.29 -17.45 -5.39
CA GLY A 91 -14.48 -17.30 -4.18
C GLY A 91 -14.77 -16.05 -3.36
N VAL A 92 -15.54 -15.11 -3.90
CA VAL A 92 -16.01 -13.93 -3.16
C VAL A 92 -17.25 -14.29 -2.36
N THR A 93 -17.23 -13.95 -1.07
CA THR A 93 -18.40 -14.09 -0.18
C THR A 93 -19.26 -12.84 -0.16
N GLY A 94 -18.69 -11.69 -0.41
CA GLY A 94 -19.37 -10.41 -0.48
C GLY A 94 -18.44 -9.22 -0.25
N PHE A 95 -19.01 -8.03 -0.27
CA PHE A 95 -18.31 -6.81 0.12
C PHE A 95 -18.26 -6.65 1.65
N VAL A 96 -17.19 -6.07 2.16
CA VAL A 96 -17.11 -5.66 3.57
C VAL A 96 -17.88 -4.36 3.74
N GLY A 97 -18.82 -4.35 4.67
CA GLY A 97 -19.64 -3.19 4.99
C GLY A 97 -20.97 -3.59 5.62
N PRO A 98 -21.70 -2.64 6.23
CA PRO A 98 -23.02 -2.91 6.79
C PRO A 98 -24.06 -3.21 5.68
N GLY A 99 -24.75 -4.31 5.83
CA GLY A 99 -25.70 -4.79 4.83
C GLY A 99 -24.99 -5.24 3.55
N SER A 100 -25.63 -5.13 2.42
CA SER A 100 -25.06 -5.49 1.10
C SER A 100 -24.40 -4.30 0.40
N LYS A 101 -24.21 -3.18 1.09
CA LYS A 101 -23.64 -1.96 0.51
C LYS A 101 -22.16 -1.88 0.81
N PRO A 102 -21.29 -1.87 -0.21
CA PRO A 102 -19.88 -1.66 -0.02
C PRO A 102 -19.60 -0.24 0.46
N ILE A 103 -18.72 -0.12 1.45
CA ILE A 103 -18.24 1.17 1.93
C ILE A 103 -16.87 1.41 1.34
N PRO A 104 -16.64 2.55 0.65
CA PRO A 104 -15.31 2.88 0.17
C PRO A 104 -14.39 3.18 1.35
N LEU A 105 -13.12 2.76 1.21
CA LEU A 105 -12.07 3.14 2.14
C LEU A 105 -11.79 4.64 2.02
N THR A 106 -11.54 5.25 3.16
CA THR A 106 -11.02 6.63 3.21
C THR A 106 -9.57 6.66 2.78
N ASP A 107 -9.08 7.80 2.34
CA ASP A 107 -7.67 7.97 1.95
C ASP A 107 -6.71 7.64 3.10
N GLU A 108 -7.12 7.88 4.32
CA GLU A 108 -6.37 7.55 5.53
C GLU A 108 -6.31 6.04 5.76
N GLU A 109 -7.41 5.32 5.62
CA GLU A 109 -7.46 3.86 5.71
C GLU A 109 -6.64 3.21 4.61
N VAL A 110 -6.69 3.74 3.39
CA VAL A 110 -5.89 3.27 2.26
C VAL A 110 -4.39 3.40 2.55
N ARG A 111 -3.95 4.51 3.14
CA ARG A 111 -2.55 4.71 3.54
C ARG A 111 -2.14 3.76 4.65
N ASN A 112 -2.97 3.61 5.68
CA ASN A 112 -2.68 2.76 6.83
C ASN A 112 -2.62 1.28 6.47
N LEU A 113 -3.38 0.85 5.48
CA LEU A 113 -3.40 -0.53 5.00
C LEU A 113 -2.28 -0.83 3.98
N GLY A 114 -1.49 0.16 3.57
CA GLY A 114 -0.46 -0.01 2.55
C GLY A 114 -0.99 -0.42 1.18
N VAL A 115 -2.30 -0.24 0.96
CA VAL A 115 -2.99 -0.63 -0.28
C VAL A 115 -2.64 0.31 -1.42
N ALA A 116 -2.51 1.59 -1.14
CA ALA A 116 -1.81 2.45 -2.04
C ALA A 116 -0.32 2.15 -1.88
N LYS A 117 0.30 1.53 -2.86
CA LYS A 117 1.69 1.89 -3.11
C LYS A 117 1.67 3.40 -3.15
N VAL A 118 2.30 4.00 -2.17
CA VAL A 118 2.43 5.44 -2.11
C VAL A 118 3.21 5.86 -3.36
N SER A 119 2.51 6.00 -4.44
CA SER A 119 2.95 6.80 -5.58
C SER A 119 2.74 8.29 -5.30
N ALA A 120 2.33 8.62 -4.09
CA ALA A 120 2.60 9.85 -3.43
C ALA A 120 3.67 9.53 -2.37
N ALA A 121 4.87 9.21 -2.81
CA ALA A 121 6.02 9.68 -2.06
C ALA A 121 5.68 11.12 -1.70
N PRO A 122 5.73 11.52 -0.42
CA PRO A 122 5.64 12.92 -0.12
C PRO A 122 6.56 13.57 -1.14
N SER A 123 6.08 14.56 -1.87
CA SER A 123 6.88 15.19 -2.94
C SER A 123 8.01 15.97 -2.29
N VAL A 124 8.89 15.22 -1.66
CA VAL A 124 10.10 15.68 -0.99
C VAL A 124 11.09 15.96 -2.09
N LYS A 125 11.59 17.16 -2.12
CA LYS A 125 12.58 17.61 -3.09
C LYS A 125 13.90 17.84 -2.39
N ALA A 126 14.98 17.81 -3.15
CA ALA A 126 16.28 18.24 -2.63
C ALA A 126 16.19 19.67 -2.07
N GLY A 127 16.62 19.86 -0.84
CA GLY A 127 16.53 21.12 -0.10
C GLY A 127 15.33 21.22 0.87
N ASP A 128 14.40 20.29 0.84
CA ASP A 128 13.26 20.28 1.78
C ASP A 128 13.69 19.82 3.16
N LEU A 129 13.07 20.42 4.18
CA LEU A 129 13.18 19.97 5.56
C LEU A 129 12.21 18.80 5.78
N VAL A 130 12.71 17.72 6.36
CA VAL A 130 11.96 16.53 6.69
C VAL A 130 12.16 16.11 8.13
N ASN A 131 11.14 15.51 8.71
CA ASN A 131 11.21 14.83 9.99
C ASN A 131 11.37 13.33 9.77
N ILE A 132 12.27 12.70 10.49
CA ILE A 132 12.46 11.25 10.41
C ILE A 132 11.46 10.60 11.36
N ILE A 133 10.59 9.77 10.79
CA ILE A 133 9.47 9.15 11.51
C ILE A 133 9.69 7.66 11.80
N SER A 134 10.80 7.10 11.35
CA SER A 134 11.09 5.68 11.50
C SER A 134 12.59 5.42 11.68
N GLY A 135 12.92 4.32 12.32
CA GLY A 135 14.30 3.88 12.52
C GLY A 135 15.00 4.51 13.73
N ALA A 136 16.32 4.38 13.77
CA ALA A 136 17.15 4.85 14.88
C ALA A 136 17.20 6.39 15.04
N LEU A 137 16.82 7.12 13.99
CA LEU A 137 16.82 8.57 13.96
C LEU A 137 15.40 9.17 14.04
N ASN A 138 14.43 8.38 14.46
CA ASN A 138 13.06 8.86 14.66
C ASN A 138 13.02 10.07 15.60
N GLY A 139 12.35 11.12 15.14
CA GLY A 139 12.23 12.40 15.88
C GLY A 139 13.32 13.42 15.58
N PHE A 140 14.29 13.10 14.72
CA PHE A 140 15.27 14.06 14.24
C PHE A 140 14.81 14.74 12.95
N GLU A 141 15.18 15.98 12.80
CA GLU A 141 14.97 16.75 11.58
C GLU A 141 16.22 16.70 10.69
N GLY A 142 16.00 16.71 9.39
CA GLY A 142 17.07 16.72 8.42
C GLY A 142 16.71 17.46 7.15
N THR A 143 17.72 17.76 6.35
CA THR A 143 17.54 18.39 5.03
C THR A 143 17.83 17.36 3.94
N VAL A 144 16.94 17.25 2.99
CA VAL A 144 17.11 16.36 1.85
C VAL A 144 18.20 16.88 0.93
N LYS A 145 19.18 16.05 0.63
CA LYS A 145 20.26 16.36 -0.33
C LYS A 145 20.00 15.75 -1.68
N GLU A 146 19.61 14.50 -1.71
CA GLU A 146 19.39 13.73 -2.94
C GLU A 146 18.28 12.73 -2.73
N ILE A 147 17.57 12.39 -3.80
CA ILE A 147 16.49 11.42 -3.78
C ILE A 147 16.77 10.41 -4.90
N ASP A 148 16.80 9.14 -4.52
CA ASP A 148 16.83 8.03 -5.48
C ASP A 148 15.45 7.38 -5.55
N GLU A 149 14.64 7.83 -6.50
CA GLU A 149 13.30 7.29 -6.73
C GLU A 149 13.32 5.84 -7.19
N ALA A 150 14.37 5.42 -7.87
CA ALA A 150 14.51 4.05 -8.36
C ALA A 150 14.80 3.07 -7.23
N ALA A 151 15.60 3.48 -6.25
CA ALA A 151 15.89 2.69 -5.05
C ALA A 151 14.86 2.91 -3.93
N GLY A 152 14.00 3.92 -4.03
CA GLY A 152 13.07 4.30 -2.97
C GLY A 152 13.75 4.87 -1.73
N THR A 153 14.93 5.48 -1.90
CA THR A 153 15.75 6.03 -0.82
C THR A 153 15.98 7.53 -0.96
N VAL A 154 16.28 8.16 0.15
CA VAL A 154 16.58 9.59 0.23
C VAL A 154 17.83 9.80 1.07
N LEU A 155 18.73 10.62 0.55
CA LEU A 155 19.89 11.09 1.31
C LEU A 155 19.51 12.35 2.08
N VAL A 156 19.45 12.23 3.40
CA VAL A 156 19.09 13.30 4.32
C VAL A 156 20.30 13.68 5.16
N THR A 157 20.58 14.96 5.24
CA THR A 157 21.58 15.47 6.17
C THR A 157 20.92 15.79 7.51
N VAL A 158 21.24 15.01 8.52
CA VAL A 158 20.70 15.16 9.88
C VAL A 158 21.67 15.97 10.72
N SER A 159 21.18 17.02 11.37
CA SER A 159 21.97 17.80 12.31
C SER A 159 21.93 17.13 13.69
N MET A 160 23.03 16.51 14.08
CA MET A 160 23.20 15.87 15.39
C MET A 160 24.38 16.51 16.11
N PHE A 161 24.16 16.99 17.34
CA PHE A 161 25.22 17.56 18.19
C PHE A 161 26.06 18.67 17.50
N GLY A 162 25.39 19.47 16.63
CA GLY A 162 26.07 20.54 15.89
C GLY A 162 26.93 20.08 14.71
N ARG A 163 26.77 18.83 14.30
CA ARG A 163 27.42 18.26 13.12
C ARG A 163 26.37 17.74 12.14
N GLU A 164 26.60 18.06 10.89
CA GLU A 164 25.77 17.54 9.79
C GLU A 164 26.29 16.16 9.38
N THR A 165 25.43 15.16 9.48
CA THR A 165 25.76 13.77 9.10
C THR A 165 24.82 13.35 7.96
N PRO A 166 25.34 13.03 6.77
CA PRO A 166 24.52 12.50 5.69
C PRO A 166 24.11 11.06 6.02
N THR A 167 22.82 10.78 5.92
CA THR A 167 22.27 9.46 6.20
C THR A 167 21.29 9.09 5.08
N THR A 168 21.44 7.89 4.55
CA THR A 168 20.50 7.35 3.57
C THR A 168 19.35 6.67 4.31
N LEU A 169 18.14 7.10 4.02
CA LEU A 169 16.91 6.60 4.62
C LEU A 169 15.94 6.16 3.51
N GLU A 170 14.96 5.34 3.86
CA GLU A 170 13.86 5.05 2.95
C GLU A 170 12.94 6.28 2.84
N LEU A 171 12.38 6.51 1.66
CA LEU A 171 11.42 7.59 1.43
C LEU A 171 10.22 7.52 2.37
N SER A 172 9.83 6.30 2.76
CA SER A 172 8.76 6.04 3.74
C SER A 172 9.12 6.42 5.18
N ALA A 173 10.41 6.59 5.47
CA ALA A 173 10.91 6.91 6.81
C ALA A 173 11.01 8.42 7.09
N VAL A 174 10.70 9.25 6.11
CA VAL A 174 10.79 10.71 6.22
C VAL A 174 9.44 11.35 5.88
N GLU A 175 9.10 12.39 6.61
CA GLU A 175 7.90 13.19 6.40
C GLU A 175 8.28 14.65 6.17
N LYS A 176 7.72 15.27 5.14
CA LYS A 176 7.98 16.69 4.86
C LYS A 176 7.40 17.58 5.95
N ILE A 177 8.22 18.44 6.51
CA ILE A 177 7.77 19.45 7.44
C ILE A 177 7.15 20.59 6.60
N ASN A 178 5.84 20.71 6.66
CA ASN A 178 5.15 21.85 6.09
C ASN A 178 5.41 23.07 6.99
N GLY A 179 6.27 23.92 6.52
CA GLY A 179 6.45 25.23 7.11
C GLY A 179 5.33 26.17 6.74
#